data_72442405c0770a03c0d3cc5f74f86a6b
#
_entry.id   72442405c0770a03c0d3cc5f74f86a6b
#
_cell.length_a   1.000
_cell.length_b   1.000
_cell.length_c   1.000
_cell.angle_alpha   90.00
_cell.angle_beta   90.00
_cell.angle_gamma   90.00
#
_symmetry.space_group_name_H-M   'P 1'
#
loop_
_entity.id
_entity.type
_entity.pdbx_description
1 polymer ?
#
loop_
_entity_poly.entity_id
_entity_poly.type
_entity_poly.pdbx_seq_one_letter_code
_entity_poly.pdbx_strand_id
1 'polypeptide(L)'
;MTFVKRLGRAASLLVLLLSVSGFTECYKPVTKSGLPTHVRTVAVPPFQNQALRYKIESRFTEAVANEIIRRGHGLRVQSEPEGADAVVDGVIRSFTFSGVLLDERGRSRVFEVMVVGAVTVRDQVNNRVLYDNQNYVYRGEYEFTSDPRTFFNEEDPAVRRIARNFAESLVSTLVHGFGVNEEKKK
;
A
#
# COMPACT_ATOMS: atom_id res chain seq x y z
N MET A 1 -40.00 -55.61 -14.81
CA MET A 1 -40.13 -54.13 -14.82
C MET A 1 -39.28 -53.41 -13.76
N THR A 2 -38.65 -54.10 -12.85
CA THR A 2 -37.85 -53.50 -11.72
C THR A 2 -36.37 -53.31 -12.03
N PHE A 3 -35.78 -53.97 -13.00
CA PHE A 3 -34.35 -53.88 -13.34
C PHE A 3 -34.00 -52.59 -14.09
N VAL A 4 -34.87 -52.13 -14.98
CA VAL A 4 -34.63 -50.88 -15.79
C VAL A 4 -34.71 -49.63 -14.89
N LYS A 5 -35.57 -49.63 -13.82
CA LYS A 5 -35.65 -48.49 -12.89
C LYS A 5 -34.40 -48.35 -11.98
N ARG A 6 -33.66 -49.45 -11.72
CA ARG A 6 -32.43 -49.40 -10.93
C ARG A 6 -31.25 -48.89 -11.77
N LEU A 7 -31.21 -49.21 -13.08
CA LEU A 7 -30.15 -48.72 -13.97
C LEU A 7 -30.24 -47.20 -14.21
N GLY A 8 -31.48 -46.69 -14.38
CA GLY A 8 -31.69 -45.26 -14.56
C GLY A 8 -31.35 -44.41 -13.32
N ARG A 9 -31.54 -44.97 -12.12
CA ARG A 9 -31.15 -44.27 -10.85
C ARG A 9 -29.65 -44.26 -10.64
N ALA A 10 -28.93 -45.30 -11.04
CA ALA A 10 -27.48 -45.38 -10.98
C ALA A 10 -26.83 -44.40 -11.97
N ALA A 11 -27.36 -44.30 -13.20
CA ALA A 11 -26.88 -43.37 -14.22
C ALA A 11 -27.14 -41.90 -13.81
N SER A 12 -28.29 -41.60 -13.21
CA SER A 12 -28.61 -40.27 -12.71
C SER A 12 -27.70 -39.80 -11.54
N LEU A 13 -27.34 -40.73 -10.64
CA LEU A 13 -26.41 -40.45 -9.53
C LEU A 13 -24.99 -40.24 -10.06
N LEU A 14 -24.57 -40.96 -11.09
CA LEU A 14 -23.24 -40.80 -11.71
C LEU A 14 -23.10 -39.43 -12.40
N VAL A 15 -24.13 -38.98 -13.10
CA VAL A 15 -24.16 -37.64 -13.74
C VAL A 15 -24.16 -36.51 -12.69
N LEU A 16 -24.84 -36.70 -11.56
CA LEU A 16 -24.85 -35.72 -10.48
C LEU A 16 -23.48 -35.60 -9.79
N LEU A 17 -22.73 -36.70 -9.66
CA LEU A 17 -21.38 -36.70 -9.09
C LEU A 17 -20.33 -36.07 -10.02
N LEU A 18 -20.50 -36.15 -11.33
CA LEU A 18 -19.59 -35.53 -12.31
C LEU A 18 -19.78 -33.99 -12.40
N SER A 19 -20.96 -33.46 -12.03
CA SER A 19 -21.22 -32.02 -12.09
C SER A 19 -20.64 -31.21 -10.91
N VAL A 20 -20.17 -31.86 -9.84
CA VAL A 20 -19.60 -31.19 -8.66
C VAL A 20 -18.09 -30.96 -8.79
N SER A 21 -17.43 -31.56 -9.78
CA SER A 21 -15.95 -31.47 -9.94
C SER A 21 -15.47 -30.20 -10.64
N GLY A 22 -16.35 -29.29 -11.05
CA GLY A 22 -16.00 -28.13 -11.89
C GLY A 22 -15.74 -26.81 -11.18
N PHE A 23 -15.81 -26.73 -9.85
CA PHE A 23 -15.73 -25.41 -9.15
C PHE A 23 -14.49 -25.21 -8.25
N THR A 24 -13.40 -25.91 -8.49
CA THR A 24 -12.18 -25.75 -7.69
C THR A 24 -11.11 -24.83 -8.31
N GLU A 25 -11.44 -24.03 -9.30
CA GLU A 25 -10.46 -23.07 -9.84
C GLU A 25 -10.99 -21.66 -9.76
N CYS A 26 -10.50 -20.88 -8.78
CA CYS A 26 -10.27 -19.43 -8.88
C CYS A 26 -9.81 -18.79 -7.57
N TYR A 27 -9.26 -19.54 -6.62
CA TYR A 27 -8.54 -18.92 -5.53
C TYR A 27 -7.03 -19.10 -5.73
N LYS A 28 -6.41 -18.19 -6.50
CA LYS A 28 -4.95 -18.03 -6.42
C LYS A 28 -4.64 -17.23 -5.16
N PRO A 29 -4.01 -17.83 -4.15
CA PRO A 29 -3.55 -17.05 -3.01
C PRO A 29 -2.58 -15.98 -3.52
N VAL A 30 -2.90 -14.71 -3.27
CA VAL A 30 -1.97 -13.59 -3.50
C VAL A 30 -0.88 -13.69 -2.43
N THR A 31 0.04 -14.61 -2.62
CA THR A 31 1.13 -14.92 -1.68
C THR A 31 2.43 -14.25 -2.05
N LYS A 32 2.44 -13.26 -2.95
CA LYS A 32 3.67 -12.55 -3.27
C LYS A 32 3.46 -11.06 -3.05
N SER A 33 4.29 -10.47 -2.17
CA SER A 33 4.56 -9.03 -2.25
C SER A 33 4.85 -8.72 -3.72
N GLY A 34 4.31 -7.64 -4.28
CA GLY A 34 4.51 -7.30 -5.68
C GLY A 34 5.96 -7.06 -6.08
N LEU A 35 6.90 -7.19 -5.14
CA LEU A 35 8.35 -7.13 -5.39
C LEU A 35 8.86 -8.44 -6.02
N PRO A 36 9.90 -8.35 -6.87
CA PRO A 36 10.55 -9.52 -7.44
C PRO A 36 11.01 -10.52 -6.36
N THR A 37 10.94 -11.80 -6.68
CA THR A 37 11.18 -12.90 -5.71
C THR A 37 12.58 -12.95 -5.11
N HIS A 38 13.56 -12.31 -5.76
CA HIS A 38 14.94 -12.20 -5.27
C HIS A 38 15.09 -11.11 -4.20
N VAL A 39 14.17 -10.13 -4.12
CA VAL A 39 14.21 -9.06 -3.14
C VAL A 39 13.79 -9.61 -1.78
N ARG A 40 14.72 -9.61 -0.84
CA ARG A 40 14.52 -10.05 0.54
C ARG A 40 14.77 -8.92 1.55
N THR A 41 15.60 -7.95 1.17
CA THR A 41 15.97 -6.82 2.01
C THR A 41 15.64 -5.52 1.27
N VAL A 42 14.87 -4.66 1.92
CA VAL A 42 14.45 -3.37 1.37
C VAL A 42 15.03 -2.26 2.26
N ALA A 43 15.76 -1.34 1.67
CA ALA A 43 16.18 -0.12 2.36
C ALA A 43 15.12 0.97 2.18
N VAL A 44 14.84 1.68 3.27
CA VAL A 44 14.01 2.88 3.30
C VAL A 44 14.82 3.99 3.97
N PRO A 45 15.72 4.66 3.24
CA PRO A 45 16.48 5.78 3.77
C PRO A 45 15.53 6.93 4.15
N PRO A 46 15.98 7.86 5.03
CA PRO A 46 15.18 9.02 5.38
C PRO A 46 14.72 9.78 4.14
N PHE A 47 13.42 10.01 4.03
CA PHE A 47 12.84 10.77 2.93
C PHE A 47 13.37 12.20 2.93
N GLN A 48 13.56 12.77 1.74
CA GLN A 48 13.92 14.17 1.63
C GLN A 48 12.70 15.05 1.93
N ASN A 49 12.91 16.14 2.68
CA ASN A 49 11.87 17.07 3.04
C ASN A 49 12.06 18.41 2.33
N GLN A 50 11.19 18.71 1.39
CA GLN A 50 11.10 19.98 0.67
C GLN A 50 9.83 20.78 1.10
N ALA A 51 9.01 20.20 1.97
CA ALA A 51 7.72 20.79 2.36
C ALA A 51 7.82 21.89 3.43
N LEU A 52 9.04 22.30 3.82
CA LEU A 52 9.31 23.34 4.83
C LEU A 52 8.66 23.03 6.20
N ARG A 53 8.25 21.79 6.44
CA ARG A 53 7.67 21.37 7.71
C ARG A 53 8.67 20.51 8.49
N TYR A 54 8.98 20.92 9.69
CA TYR A 54 10.01 20.31 10.54
C TYR A 54 9.73 18.83 10.83
N LYS A 55 10.73 17.97 10.63
CA LYS A 55 10.74 16.51 10.91
C LYS A 55 9.60 15.69 10.32
N ILE A 56 8.91 16.19 9.30
CA ILE A 56 7.83 15.43 8.66
C ILE A 56 8.38 14.19 7.96
N GLU A 57 9.58 14.28 7.37
CA GLU A 57 10.26 13.20 6.68
C GLU A 57 10.44 11.96 7.55
N SER A 58 10.81 12.14 8.81
CA SER A 58 11.02 11.02 9.73
C SER A 58 9.72 10.25 10.00
N ARG A 59 8.60 10.95 10.15
CA ARG A 59 7.27 10.33 10.37
C ARG A 59 6.81 9.52 9.15
N PHE A 60 7.03 10.06 7.96
CA PHE A 60 6.65 9.37 6.72
C PHE A 60 7.57 8.20 6.42
N THR A 61 8.89 8.35 6.61
CA THR A 61 9.86 7.26 6.48
C THR A 61 9.53 6.09 7.40
N GLU A 62 9.32 6.39 8.70
CA GLU A 62 8.94 5.38 9.69
C GLU A 62 7.62 4.68 9.32
N ALA A 63 6.62 5.43 8.89
CA ALA A 63 5.34 4.85 8.49
C ALA A 63 5.47 3.93 7.28
N VAL A 64 6.24 4.32 6.27
CA VAL A 64 6.48 3.50 5.06
C VAL A 64 7.28 2.24 5.41
N ALA A 65 8.33 2.36 6.23
CA ALA A 65 9.12 1.22 6.67
C ALA A 65 8.26 0.20 7.44
N ASN A 66 7.45 0.67 8.40
CA ASN A 66 6.54 -0.16 9.17
C ASN A 66 5.48 -0.84 8.30
N GLU A 67 4.96 -0.14 7.29
CA GLU A 67 3.97 -0.70 6.38
C GLU A 67 4.56 -1.77 5.45
N ILE A 68 5.80 -1.58 4.99
CA ILE A 68 6.53 -2.61 4.23
C ILE A 68 6.77 -3.85 5.09
N ILE A 69 7.15 -3.69 6.37
CA ILE A 69 7.29 -4.81 7.32
C ILE A 69 5.96 -5.55 7.47
N ARG A 70 4.87 -4.81 7.64
CA ARG A 70 3.54 -5.37 7.87
C ARG A 70 3.02 -6.16 6.67
N ARG A 71 3.23 -5.66 5.45
CA ARG A 71 2.70 -6.28 4.21
C ARG A 71 3.72 -7.13 3.46
N GLY A 72 4.98 -7.00 3.78
CA GLY A 72 6.08 -7.56 2.99
C GLY A 72 6.33 -9.06 3.18
N HIS A 73 5.53 -9.78 4.01
CA HIS A 73 5.58 -11.24 4.17
C HIS A 73 7.01 -11.82 4.22
N GLY A 74 7.82 -11.33 5.18
CA GLY A 74 9.17 -11.81 5.41
C GLY A 74 10.29 -10.96 4.80
N LEU A 75 9.96 -9.79 4.24
CA LEU A 75 10.96 -8.79 3.89
C LEU A 75 11.65 -8.25 5.14
N ARG A 76 12.95 -8.08 5.06
CA ARG A 76 13.72 -7.32 6.05
C ARG A 76 13.79 -5.87 5.61
N VAL A 77 13.57 -4.95 6.54
CA VAL A 77 13.65 -3.51 6.27
C VAL A 77 14.83 -2.93 7.03
N GLN A 78 15.61 -2.09 6.38
CA GLN A 78 16.74 -1.35 6.95
C GLN A 78 16.71 0.11 6.49
N SER A 79 17.46 0.98 7.16
CA SER A 79 17.58 2.39 6.77
C SER A 79 18.66 2.64 5.72
N GLU A 80 19.74 1.85 5.78
CA GLU A 80 20.91 2.03 4.93
C GLU A 80 20.73 1.32 3.59
N PRO A 81 21.04 2.00 2.45
CA PRO A 81 20.95 1.39 1.12
C PRO A 81 21.94 0.25 0.90
N GLU A 82 23.10 0.28 1.59
CA GLU A 82 24.17 -0.68 1.42
C GLU A 82 23.72 -2.09 1.82
N GLY A 83 23.91 -3.04 0.92
CA GLY A 83 23.55 -4.45 1.15
C GLY A 83 22.05 -4.74 1.08
N ALA A 84 21.21 -3.78 0.70
CA ALA A 84 19.81 -4.03 0.41
C ALA A 84 19.62 -4.51 -1.03
N ASP A 85 18.63 -5.37 -1.24
CA ASP A 85 18.26 -5.85 -2.59
C ASP A 85 17.47 -4.77 -3.36
N ALA A 86 16.67 -3.98 -2.65
CA ALA A 86 15.94 -2.85 -3.23
C ALA A 86 15.96 -1.64 -2.30
N VAL A 87 15.80 -0.45 -2.89
CA VAL A 87 15.75 0.84 -2.17
C VAL A 87 14.49 1.58 -2.53
N VAL A 88 13.81 2.13 -1.52
CA VAL A 88 12.64 3.01 -1.64
C VAL A 88 13.08 4.43 -1.30
N ASP A 89 13.33 5.24 -2.31
CA ASP A 89 13.64 6.66 -2.15
C ASP A 89 12.36 7.48 -2.19
N GLY A 90 12.22 8.44 -1.28
CA GLY A 90 11.07 9.34 -1.20
C GLY A 90 11.47 10.80 -1.04
N VAL A 91 10.68 11.68 -1.63
CA VAL A 91 10.78 13.14 -1.47
C VAL A 91 9.41 13.69 -1.14
N ILE A 92 9.26 14.40 -0.03
CA ILE A 92 8.04 15.13 0.31
C ILE A 92 8.21 16.56 -0.17
N ARG A 93 7.45 16.93 -1.21
CA ARG A 93 7.53 18.27 -1.83
C ARG A 93 6.58 19.26 -1.19
N SER A 94 5.39 18.81 -0.81
CA SER A 94 4.37 19.66 -0.23
C SER A 94 3.51 18.90 0.76
N PHE A 95 3.07 19.62 1.79
CA PHE A 95 2.18 19.12 2.83
C PHE A 95 1.23 20.24 3.23
N THR A 96 -0.02 20.17 2.78
CA THR A 96 -0.99 21.23 2.91
C THR A 96 -2.26 20.78 3.61
N PHE A 97 -2.91 21.72 4.28
CA PHE A 97 -4.21 21.57 4.93
C PHE A 97 -5.17 22.61 4.43
N SER A 98 -6.39 22.19 4.11
CA SER A 98 -7.49 23.07 3.73
C SER A 98 -8.72 22.72 4.54
N GLY A 99 -9.33 23.68 5.21
CA GLY A 99 -10.61 23.47 5.88
C GLY A 99 -11.72 23.31 4.85
N VAL A 100 -12.43 22.18 4.90
CA VAL A 100 -13.48 21.84 3.91
C VAL A 100 -14.88 21.87 4.49
N LEU A 101 -15.01 21.78 5.81
CA LEU A 101 -16.30 21.89 6.50
C LEU A 101 -16.19 22.80 7.72
N LEU A 102 -17.10 23.78 7.81
CA LEU A 102 -17.16 24.71 8.93
C LEU A 102 -18.27 24.30 9.91
N ASP A 103 -18.05 24.54 11.20
CA ASP A 103 -19.09 24.45 12.23
C ASP A 103 -19.99 25.70 12.23
N GLU A 104 -21.05 25.68 13.06
CA GLU A 104 -21.97 26.81 13.21
C GLU A 104 -21.29 28.12 13.68
N ARG A 105 -20.07 28.05 14.16
CA ARG A 105 -19.25 29.19 14.60
C ARG A 105 -18.20 29.59 13.56
N GLY A 106 -18.28 29.04 12.34
CA GLY A 106 -17.34 29.33 11.24
C GLY A 106 -15.94 28.73 11.42
N ARG A 107 -15.76 27.74 12.29
CA ARG A 107 -14.47 27.05 12.50
C ARG A 107 -14.42 25.79 11.66
N SER A 108 -13.27 25.52 11.04
CA SER A 108 -13.07 24.30 10.29
C SER A 108 -13.10 23.07 11.19
N ARG A 109 -13.99 22.14 10.88
CA ARG A 109 -14.18 20.89 11.59
C ARG A 109 -13.57 19.70 10.84
N VAL A 110 -13.64 19.74 9.52
CA VAL A 110 -13.01 18.76 8.65
C VAL A 110 -11.95 19.46 7.80
N PHE A 111 -10.78 18.85 7.72
CA PHE A 111 -9.67 19.34 6.91
C PHE A 111 -9.33 18.30 5.85
N GLU A 112 -9.16 18.76 4.62
CA GLU A 112 -8.46 18.00 3.61
C GLU A 112 -6.96 18.17 3.80
N VAL A 113 -6.26 17.05 3.79
CA VAL A 113 -4.80 17.01 3.81
C VAL A 113 -4.31 16.53 2.45
N MET A 114 -3.42 17.30 1.85
CA MET A 114 -2.77 16.91 0.60
C MET A 114 -1.27 16.81 0.81
N VAL A 115 -0.72 15.64 0.48
CA VAL A 115 0.72 15.36 0.46
C VAL A 115 1.13 15.12 -0.98
N VAL A 116 2.08 15.89 -1.45
CA VAL A 116 2.66 15.72 -2.80
C VAL A 116 4.13 15.35 -2.65
N GLY A 117 4.56 14.33 -3.34
CA GLY A 117 5.93 13.86 -3.28
C GLY A 117 6.37 13.13 -4.54
N ALA A 118 7.58 12.60 -4.49
CA ALA A 118 8.09 11.66 -5.46
C ALA A 118 8.51 10.38 -4.74
N VAL A 119 8.31 9.25 -5.39
CA VAL A 119 8.74 7.95 -4.87
C VAL A 119 9.36 7.14 -6.00
N THR A 120 10.56 6.63 -5.76
CA THR A 120 11.27 5.75 -6.67
C THR A 120 11.67 4.47 -5.94
N VAL A 121 11.41 3.32 -6.55
CA VAL A 121 11.87 2.03 -6.04
C VAL A 121 12.84 1.42 -7.04
N ARG A 122 14.06 1.15 -6.58
CA ARG A 122 15.13 0.58 -7.38
C ARG A 122 15.52 -0.80 -6.89
N ASP A 123 15.64 -1.73 -7.81
CA ASP A 123 16.24 -3.05 -7.64
C ASP A 123 17.76 -2.89 -7.79
N GLN A 124 18.50 -3.03 -6.68
CA GLN A 124 19.96 -2.88 -6.70
C GLN A 124 20.66 -4.10 -7.29
N VAL A 125 20.04 -5.28 -7.19
CA VAL A 125 20.62 -6.53 -7.71
C VAL A 125 20.67 -6.52 -9.23
N ASN A 126 19.59 -6.07 -9.88
CA ASN A 126 19.47 -6.02 -11.35
C ASN A 126 19.66 -4.61 -11.92
N ASN A 127 19.98 -3.64 -11.09
CA ASN A 127 20.18 -2.23 -11.46
C ASN A 127 19.03 -1.67 -12.31
N ARG A 128 17.79 -1.90 -11.92
CA ARG A 128 16.59 -1.45 -12.64
C ARG A 128 15.63 -0.69 -11.73
N VAL A 129 14.89 0.24 -12.31
CA VAL A 129 13.78 0.91 -11.62
C VAL A 129 12.55 0.00 -11.65
N LEU A 130 12.02 -0.30 -10.47
CA LEU A 130 10.79 -1.09 -10.30
C LEU A 130 9.56 -0.20 -10.31
N TYR A 131 9.66 0.96 -9.68
CA TYR A 131 8.60 1.96 -9.60
C TYR A 131 9.19 3.36 -9.65
N ASP A 132 8.57 4.24 -10.41
CA ASP A 132 8.91 5.66 -10.44
C ASP A 132 7.64 6.48 -10.61
N ASN A 133 7.36 7.31 -9.60
CA ASN A 133 6.29 8.29 -9.65
C ASN A 133 6.80 9.62 -9.10
N GLN A 134 7.07 10.53 -10.00
CA GLN A 134 7.61 11.85 -9.69
C GLN A 134 6.54 12.83 -9.19
N ASN A 135 5.26 12.45 -9.22
CA ASN A 135 4.15 13.27 -8.72
C ASN A 135 3.12 12.41 -7.98
N TYR A 136 3.59 11.71 -6.94
CA TYR A 136 2.71 10.94 -6.07
C TYR A 136 1.88 11.89 -5.21
N VAL A 137 0.57 11.85 -5.37
CA VAL A 137 -0.38 12.69 -4.62
C VAL A 137 -1.22 11.82 -3.72
N TYR A 138 -1.14 12.07 -2.42
CA TYR A 138 -2.05 11.52 -1.41
C TYR A 138 -3.00 12.60 -0.95
N ARG A 139 -4.31 12.27 -0.90
CA ARG A 139 -5.35 13.11 -0.30
C ARG A 139 -6.10 12.31 0.75
N GLY A 140 -6.36 12.95 1.89
CA GLY A 140 -7.14 12.36 2.96
C GLY A 140 -7.90 13.43 3.71
N GLU A 141 -9.07 13.07 4.22
CA GLU A 141 -9.85 13.94 5.09
C GLU A 141 -9.51 13.66 6.55
N TYR A 142 -9.54 14.70 7.35
CA TYR A 142 -9.23 14.65 8.76
C TYR A 142 -10.24 15.45 9.58
N GLU A 143 -10.97 14.78 10.46
CA GLU A 143 -11.90 15.42 11.36
C GLU A 143 -11.19 15.77 12.69
N PHE A 144 -11.30 17.02 13.11
CA PHE A 144 -10.81 17.49 14.40
C PHE A 144 -11.91 17.46 15.44
N THR A 145 -11.64 16.76 16.54
CA THR A 145 -12.47 16.80 17.75
C THR A 145 -11.97 17.79 18.78
N SER A 146 -10.77 18.36 18.57
CA SER A 146 -10.07 19.25 19.49
C SER A 146 -9.64 20.58 18.83
N ASP A 147 -9.08 21.51 19.59
CA ASP A 147 -8.63 22.81 19.10
C ASP A 147 -7.68 22.66 17.88
N PRO A 148 -8.01 23.28 16.72
CA PRO A 148 -7.16 23.25 15.53
C PRO A 148 -5.72 23.73 15.74
N ARG A 149 -5.44 24.48 16.81
CA ARG A 149 -4.09 24.95 17.15
C ARG A 149 -3.16 23.83 17.59
N THR A 150 -3.69 22.71 18.11
CA THR A 150 -2.89 21.54 18.50
C THR A 150 -2.38 20.76 17.30
N PHE A 151 -2.93 20.99 16.13
CA PHE A 151 -2.54 20.32 14.87
C PHE A 151 -1.10 20.65 14.44
N PHE A 152 -0.56 21.78 14.85
CA PHE A 152 0.77 22.23 14.43
C PHE A 152 1.91 21.75 15.34
N ASN A 153 1.61 21.01 16.42
CA ASN A 153 2.63 20.41 17.27
C ASN A 153 3.29 19.21 16.56
N GLU A 154 4.63 19.12 16.62
CA GLU A 154 5.45 18.09 15.98
C GLU A 154 5.12 16.67 16.44
N GLU A 155 4.55 16.51 17.63
CA GLU A 155 4.15 15.23 18.23
C GLU A 155 2.67 14.89 17.98
N ASP A 156 2.00 15.62 17.10
CA ASP A 156 0.56 15.48 16.90
C ASP A 156 0.18 14.07 16.40
N PRO A 157 -0.75 13.38 17.08
CA PRO A 157 -1.31 12.12 16.64
C PRO A 157 -1.91 12.17 15.22
N ALA A 158 -2.34 13.37 14.79
CA ALA A 158 -2.88 13.63 13.47
C ALA A 158 -1.83 13.40 12.37
N VAL A 159 -0.63 13.98 12.52
CA VAL A 159 0.45 13.81 11.52
C VAL A 159 0.86 12.35 11.41
N ARG A 160 0.94 11.63 12.55
CA ARG A 160 1.23 10.20 12.55
C ARG A 160 0.16 9.38 11.84
N ARG A 161 -1.12 9.74 12.00
CA ARG A 161 -2.23 9.07 11.30
C ARG A 161 -2.18 9.32 9.80
N ILE A 162 -1.91 10.57 9.40
CA ILE A 162 -1.75 10.94 7.99
C ILE A 162 -0.56 10.18 7.36
N ALA A 163 0.58 10.14 8.05
CA ALA A 163 1.77 9.42 7.58
C ALA A 163 1.48 7.91 7.41
N ARG A 164 0.72 7.31 8.34
CA ARG A 164 0.29 5.91 8.23
C ARG A 164 -0.61 5.68 7.03
N ASN A 165 -1.64 6.49 6.85
CA ASN A 165 -2.57 6.35 5.73
C ASN A 165 -1.88 6.59 4.38
N PHE A 166 -0.94 7.55 4.33
CA PHE A 166 -0.06 7.75 3.19
C PHE A 166 0.75 6.47 2.88
N ALA A 167 1.38 5.90 3.90
CA ALA A 167 2.17 4.68 3.76
C ALA A 167 1.32 3.50 3.30
N GLU A 168 0.12 3.33 3.84
CA GLU A 168 -0.84 2.30 3.41
C GLU A 168 -1.20 2.45 1.92
N SER A 169 -1.49 3.67 1.49
CA SER A 169 -1.79 3.98 0.09
C SER A 169 -0.58 3.70 -0.82
N LEU A 170 0.59 4.19 -0.43
CA LEU A 170 1.83 4.02 -1.20
C LEU A 170 2.21 2.55 -1.32
N VAL A 171 2.31 1.82 -0.21
CA VAL A 171 2.73 0.42 -0.22
C VAL A 171 1.70 -0.46 -0.94
N SER A 172 0.40 -0.15 -0.82
CA SER A 172 -0.64 -0.80 -1.62
C SER A 172 -0.40 -0.61 -3.13
N THR A 173 -0.07 0.61 -3.54
CA THR A 173 0.26 0.92 -4.95
C THR A 173 1.50 0.16 -5.41
N LEU A 174 2.54 0.09 -4.58
CA LEU A 174 3.76 -0.65 -4.88
C LEU A 174 3.48 -2.16 -5.04
N VAL A 175 2.74 -2.74 -4.11
CA VAL A 175 2.40 -4.17 -4.13
C VAL A 175 1.55 -4.53 -5.37
N HIS A 176 0.59 -3.69 -5.75
CA HIS A 176 -0.27 -3.95 -6.92
C HIS A 176 0.40 -3.55 -8.25
N GLY A 177 1.23 -2.52 -8.25
CA GLY A 177 1.89 -2.00 -9.45
C GLY A 177 2.96 -2.92 -10.03
N PHE A 178 3.63 -3.73 -9.21
CA PHE A 178 4.63 -4.70 -9.68
C PHE A 178 4.03 -5.91 -10.41
N GLY A 179 2.78 -6.29 -10.08
CA GLY A 179 2.09 -7.42 -10.74
C GLY A 179 1.68 -7.16 -12.18
N VAL A 180 1.49 -5.90 -12.57
CA VAL A 180 0.98 -5.53 -13.90
C VAL A 180 2.09 -5.48 -14.97
N ASN A 181 3.36 -5.29 -14.57
CA ASN A 181 4.46 -5.13 -15.53
C ASN A 181 5.08 -6.44 -16.01
N GLU A 182 4.86 -7.56 -15.34
CA GLU A 182 5.36 -8.87 -15.81
C GLU A 182 4.48 -9.50 -16.89
N GLU A 183 3.16 -9.19 -16.91
CA GLU A 183 2.25 -9.75 -17.94
C GLU A 183 2.34 -9.06 -19.32
N LYS A 184 2.89 -7.84 -19.40
CA LYS A 184 3.04 -7.12 -20.68
C LYS A 184 4.27 -7.51 -21.50
N LYS A 185 5.07 -8.46 -21.04
CA LYS A 185 6.33 -8.87 -21.70
C LYS A 185 6.34 -10.31 -22.21
N LYS A 186 5.15 -10.91 -22.40
CA LYS A 186 5.00 -12.21 -23.09
C LYS A 186 4.36 -12.07 -24.44
#